data_97b05497cf127fc94a4e7e8e4a3dfdf9
#
_entry.id   97b05497cf127fc94a4e7e8e4a3dfdf9
#
_cell.length_a   1.000
_cell.length_b   1.000
_cell.length_c   1.000
_cell.angle_alpha   90.00
_cell.angle_beta   90.00
_cell.angle_gamma   90.00
#
_symmetry.space_group_name_H-M   'P 1'
#
loop_
_entity.id
_entity.type
_entity.pdbx_description
1 polymer ?
#
loop_
_entity_poly.entity_id
_entity_poly.type
_entity_poly.pdbx_seq_one_letter_code
_entity_poly.pdbx_strand_id
1 'polypeptide(L)'
;MTGLDASLAIGQGRRVVLACAGAGTAAIAALQSTPGCSRLLLEAVVPYGHLSLDRWLGESLKSHASAEAARAMAWRAWRRATELHHGLPGPVGVSCCAALATDRERKGQDRAHFGWCDGLNCRTWTMVLDKSLDRSGQELLVSQALLRLLAGPDSAALPNEDPAIVASPLTEVFSGSRLWARIELDGAIRSDPVPQLVVSGSFNPLHAGHVGLARAAEKVSGRRAVYELTAVNADKPPMEPAEVLWRSRQFHGVGALVVTRLSTFAAKADAMPGAIFVVGFDTAARVLESRFYPEETGGLKGALDHLRERCCSFLVAGRATEAGVFHGFDHLQVPAMAEGLFAPIPDALFRLDLSSTDIRKKHKIG
;
A
#
# COMPACT_ATOMS: atom_id res chain seq x y z
N MET A 1 13.62 -29.30 29.18
CA MET A 1 13.34 -28.69 27.85
C MET A 1 12.31 -27.58 28.08
N THR A 2 12.74 -26.32 28.17
CA THR A 2 11.82 -25.18 28.20
C THR A 2 11.16 -25.10 26.84
N GLY A 3 9.90 -25.53 26.77
CA GLY A 3 9.14 -25.53 25.54
C GLY A 3 8.98 -24.11 24.98
N LEU A 4 8.94 -23.98 23.66
CA LEU A 4 8.60 -22.73 22.98
C LEU A 4 7.11 -22.44 23.27
N ASP A 5 6.81 -21.27 23.86
CA ASP A 5 5.44 -20.83 24.15
C ASP A 5 4.98 -19.77 23.14
N ALA A 6 3.97 -20.10 22.37
CA ALA A 6 3.37 -19.21 21.36
C ALA A 6 2.08 -18.52 21.85
N SER A 7 1.62 -18.82 23.07
CA SER A 7 0.33 -18.33 23.59
C SER A 7 0.23 -16.82 23.61
N LEU A 8 1.31 -16.15 24.00
CA LEU A 8 1.37 -14.69 24.07
C LEU A 8 1.18 -14.05 22.68
N ALA A 9 1.80 -14.61 21.64
CA ALA A 9 1.67 -14.12 20.27
C ALA A 9 0.24 -14.27 19.76
N ILE A 10 -0.40 -15.41 20.02
CA ILE A 10 -1.77 -15.71 19.56
C ILE A 10 -2.80 -14.77 20.19
N GLY A 11 -2.59 -14.36 21.46
CA GLY A 11 -3.51 -13.49 22.18
C GLY A 11 -3.60 -12.04 21.67
N GLN A 12 -2.71 -11.61 20.78
CA GLN A 12 -2.64 -10.20 20.34
C GLN A 12 -3.65 -9.79 19.25
N GLY A 13 -4.44 -10.71 18.72
CA GLY A 13 -5.46 -10.42 17.70
C GLY A 13 -4.90 -9.97 16.32
N ARG A 14 -3.58 -10.07 16.10
CA ARG A 14 -2.92 -9.71 14.85
C ARG A 14 -3.05 -10.81 13.81
N ARG A 15 -2.87 -10.45 12.54
CA ARG A 15 -2.85 -11.38 11.40
C ARG A 15 -1.48 -11.30 10.74
N VAL A 16 -0.76 -12.40 10.66
CA VAL A 16 0.67 -12.41 10.35
C VAL A 16 0.99 -13.34 9.18
N VAL A 17 1.83 -12.87 8.25
CA VAL A 17 2.65 -13.75 7.42
C VAL A 17 4.07 -13.76 7.99
N LEU A 18 4.60 -14.96 8.20
CA LEU A 18 5.92 -15.19 8.76
C LEU A 18 6.87 -15.74 7.69
N ALA A 19 8.04 -15.10 7.53
CA ALA A 19 9.07 -15.55 6.60
C ALA A 19 10.37 -15.88 7.34
N CYS A 20 10.88 -17.10 7.18
CA CYS A 20 12.10 -17.57 7.85
C CYS A 20 13.14 -18.09 6.85
N ALA A 21 14.38 -17.62 6.94
CA ALA A 21 15.51 -18.10 6.16
C ALA A 21 16.72 -18.40 7.07
N GLY A 22 17.16 -19.65 7.11
CA GLY A 22 18.32 -20.08 7.89
C GLY A 22 18.04 -20.42 9.37
N ALA A 23 16.97 -19.85 9.98
CA ALA A 23 16.52 -20.16 11.34
C ALA A 23 15.06 -19.74 11.56
N GLY A 24 14.49 -20.07 12.74
CA GLY A 24 13.15 -19.67 13.16
C GLY A 24 12.05 -20.69 12.85
N THR A 25 12.40 -21.85 12.31
CA THR A 25 11.43 -22.89 11.95
C THR A 25 10.80 -23.57 13.14
N ALA A 26 11.50 -23.66 14.29
CA ALA A 26 10.95 -24.18 15.52
C ALA A 26 9.82 -23.27 16.08
N ALA A 27 9.86 -21.94 15.82
CA ALA A 27 8.77 -21.04 16.13
C ALA A 27 7.51 -21.35 15.31
N ILE A 28 7.67 -21.69 14.01
CA ILE A 28 6.57 -22.09 13.15
C ILE A 28 5.89 -23.36 13.70
N ALA A 29 6.70 -24.36 14.07
CA ALA A 29 6.19 -25.60 14.66
C ALA A 29 5.45 -25.34 16.00
N ALA A 30 6.01 -24.50 16.86
CA ALA A 30 5.39 -24.12 18.13
C ALA A 30 4.03 -23.39 17.91
N LEU A 31 3.97 -22.46 16.96
CA LEU A 31 2.72 -21.77 16.61
C LEU A 31 1.64 -22.75 16.15
N GLN A 32 1.99 -23.63 15.21
CA GLN A 32 1.03 -24.60 14.64
C GLN A 32 0.54 -25.64 15.67
N SER A 33 1.36 -25.93 16.66
CA SER A 33 1.00 -26.84 17.75
C SER A 33 0.16 -26.16 18.84
N THR A 34 0.02 -24.84 18.81
CA THR A 34 -0.71 -24.08 19.84
C THR A 34 -2.16 -23.83 19.38
N PRO A 35 -3.19 -24.19 20.21
CA PRO A 35 -4.58 -23.92 19.89
C PRO A 35 -4.83 -22.43 19.64
N GLY A 36 -5.56 -22.13 18.57
CA GLY A 36 -5.84 -20.74 18.17
C GLY A 36 -4.82 -20.12 17.22
N CYS A 37 -3.82 -20.86 16.76
CA CYS A 37 -2.83 -20.40 15.78
C CYS A 37 -3.48 -19.76 14.52
N SER A 38 -4.60 -20.32 14.04
CA SER A 38 -5.35 -19.80 12.90
C SER A 38 -5.89 -18.37 13.08
N ARG A 39 -5.94 -17.86 14.31
CA ARG A 39 -6.30 -16.46 14.59
C ARG A 39 -5.14 -15.49 14.38
N LEU A 40 -3.90 -15.98 14.41
CA LEU A 40 -2.67 -15.21 14.19
C LEU A 40 -2.08 -15.46 12.81
N LEU A 41 -1.73 -16.72 12.52
CA LEU A 41 -0.93 -17.08 11.36
C LEU A 41 -1.80 -17.20 10.10
N LEU A 42 -1.48 -16.41 9.08
CA LEU A 42 -2.06 -16.50 7.75
C LEU A 42 -1.27 -17.48 6.87
N GLU A 43 0.05 -17.33 6.89
CA GLU A 43 0.98 -18.13 6.09
C GLU A 43 2.35 -18.13 6.76
N ALA A 44 3.10 -19.22 6.63
CA ALA A 44 4.51 -19.27 6.97
C ALA A 44 5.30 -19.76 5.75
N VAL A 45 6.36 -19.05 5.39
CA VAL A 45 7.22 -19.38 4.24
C VAL A 45 8.66 -19.55 4.67
N VAL A 46 9.34 -20.52 4.07
CA VAL A 46 10.75 -20.82 4.37
C VAL A 46 11.58 -20.81 3.07
N PRO A 47 11.92 -19.65 2.52
CA PRO A 47 12.76 -19.55 1.32
C PRO A 47 14.23 -19.76 1.71
N TYR A 48 14.62 -21.02 1.90
CA TYR A 48 15.88 -21.39 2.52
C TYR A 48 17.11 -21.14 1.63
N GLY A 49 17.05 -21.52 0.36
CA GLY A 49 18.18 -21.34 -0.58
C GLY A 49 18.22 -19.89 -1.10
N HIS A 50 19.43 -19.37 -1.39
CA HIS A 50 19.62 -18.00 -1.88
C HIS A 50 18.71 -17.67 -3.07
N LEU A 51 18.70 -18.51 -4.10
CA LEU A 51 17.85 -18.31 -5.27
C LEU A 51 16.35 -18.38 -4.93
N SER A 52 15.96 -19.20 -3.94
CA SER A 52 14.58 -19.27 -3.45
C SER A 52 14.17 -17.96 -2.78
N LEU A 53 15.07 -17.41 -1.95
CA LEU A 53 14.84 -16.13 -1.28
C LEU A 53 14.78 -14.98 -2.28
N ASP A 54 15.72 -14.89 -3.23
CA ASP A 54 15.74 -13.87 -4.27
C ASP A 54 14.44 -13.90 -5.11
N ARG A 55 13.99 -15.07 -5.52
CA ARG A 55 12.74 -15.24 -6.25
C ARG A 55 11.52 -14.83 -5.44
N TRP A 56 11.51 -15.17 -4.16
CA TRP A 56 10.41 -14.80 -3.28
C TRP A 56 10.36 -13.30 -3.01
N LEU A 57 11.52 -12.66 -2.89
CA LEU A 57 11.63 -11.20 -2.75
C LEU A 57 11.33 -10.45 -4.06
N GLY A 58 11.66 -11.04 -5.19
CA GLY A 58 11.63 -10.41 -6.51
C GLY A 58 12.88 -9.58 -6.82
N GLU A 59 13.91 -9.68 -5.99
CA GLU A 59 15.21 -9.00 -6.13
C GLU A 59 16.32 -9.84 -5.55
N SER A 60 17.56 -9.58 -5.97
CA SER A 60 18.75 -10.26 -5.45
C SER A 60 19.47 -9.39 -4.44
N LEU A 61 19.73 -9.95 -3.26
CA LEU A 61 20.38 -9.26 -2.15
C LEU A 61 21.88 -9.55 -2.12
N LYS A 62 22.67 -8.55 -1.71
CA LYS A 62 24.13 -8.72 -1.49
C LYS A 62 24.45 -9.71 -0.36
N SER A 63 23.58 -9.76 0.66
CA SER A 63 23.68 -10.65 1.81
C SER A 63 22.30 -11.13 2.22
N HIS A 64 22.10 -12.44 2.29
CA HIS A 64 20.85 -13.10 2.66
C HIS A 64 20.67 -13.26 4.18
N ALA A 65 21.70 -12.96 4.98
CA ALA A 65 21.64 -12.90 6.44
C ALA A 65 22.12 -11.53 6.91
N SER A 66 21.27 -10.54 6.80
CA SER A 66 21.53 -9.13 7.15
C SER A 66 20.24 -8.43 7.61
N ALA A 67 20.37 -7.28 8.27
CA ALA A 67 19.23 -6.46 8.64
C ALA A 67 18.45 -5.99 7.39
N GLU A 68 19.14 -5.72 6.28
CA GLU A 68 18.52 -5.39 5.00
C GLU A 68 17.65 -6.54 4.48
N ALA A 69 18.17 -7.78 4.51
CA ALA A 69 17.42 -8.97 4.12
C ALA A 69 16.20 -9.18 5.02
N ALA A 70 16.35 -9.06 6.35
CA ALA A 70 15.24 -9.18 7.29
C ALA A 70 14.15 -8.13 6.99
N ARG A 71 14.53 -6.88 6.70
CA ARG A 71 13.60 -5.81 6.33
C ARG A 71 12.86 -6.12 5.04
N ALA A 72 13.58 -6.51 3.98
CA ALA A 72 12.98 -6.87 2.70
C ALA A 72 12.00 -8.06 2.86
N MET A 73 12.38 -9.07 3.64
CA MET A 73 11.52 -10.21 3.97
C MET A 73 10.26 -9.79 4.74
N ALA A 74 10.38 -8.94 5.77
CA ALA A 74 9.24 -8.47 6.54
C ALA A 74 8.28 -7.64 5.67
N TRP A 75 8.82 -6.79 4.79
CA TRP A 75 8.04 -6.01 3.84
C TRP A 75 7.30 -6.92 2.85
N ARG A 76 7.98 -7.92 2.28
CA ARG A 76 7.35 -8.89 1.38
C ARG A 76 6.28 -9.72 2.09
N ALA A 77 6.54 -10.13 3.33
CA ALA A 77 5.58 -10.85 4.17
C ALA A 77 4.33 -9.99 4.47
N TRP A 78 4.51 -8.70 4.79
CA TRP A 78 3.39 -7.78 4.97
C TRP A 78 2.54 -7.67 3.69
N ARG A 79 3.14 -7.50 2.54
CA ARG A 79 2.43 -7.47 1.25
C ARG A 79 1.60 -8.74 1.05
N ARG A 80 2.20 -9.90 1.29
CA ARG A 80 1.50 -11.19 1.23
C ARG A 80 0.35 -11.27 2.24
N ALA A 81 0.55 -10.77 3.45
CA ALA A 81 -0.48 -10.73 4.49
C ALA A 81 -1.67 -9.85 4.08
N THR A 82 -1.43 -8.74 3.35
CA THR A 82 -2.51 -7.89 2.82
C THR A 82 -3.33 -8.56 1.73
N GLU A 83 -2.77 -9.50 0.98
CA GLU A 83 -3.50 -10.32 0.00
C GLU A 83 -4.42 -11.33 0.68
N LEU A 84 -3.99 -11.88 1.82
CA LEU A 84 -4.66 -12.99 2.53
C LEU A 84 -5.67 -12.53 3.58
N HIS A 85 -5.60 -11.30 4.03
CA HIS A 85 -6.48 -10.78 5.09
C HIS A 85 -7.13 -9.46 4.70
N HIS A 86 -8.46 -9.38 4.83
CA HIS A 86 -9.27 -8.23 4.41
C HIS A 86 -9.92 -7.47 5.57
N GLY A 87 -9.50 -7.72 6.80
CA GLY A 87 -10.08 -7.09 8.01
C GLY A 87 -9.16 -6.07 8.71
N LEU A 88 -9.73 -5.38 9.71
CA LEU A 88 -8.98 -4.57 10.67
C LEU A 88 -8.88 -5.35 12.00
N PRO A 89 -7.77 -5.18 12.76
CA PRO A 89 -6.57 -4.39 12.46
C PRO A 89 -5.82 -4.92 11.23
N GLY A 90 -5.03 -4.05 10.61
CA GLY A 90 -4.23 -4.41 9.43
C GLY A 90 -3.26 -5.56 9.75
N PRO A 91 -2.95 -6.41 8.77
CA PRO A 91 -2.01 -7.49 8.95
C PRO A 91 -0.57 -7.00 9.04
N VAL A 92 0.31 -7.83 9.57
CA VAL A 92 1.74 -7.54 9.70
C VAL A 92 2.59 -8.60 9.01
N GLY A 93 3.76 -8.21 8.54
CA GLY A 93 4.81 -9.09 8.06
C GLY A 93 5.90 -9.23 9.11
N VAL A 94 6.27 -10.46 9.42
CA VAL A 94 7.37 -10.76 10.35
C VAL A 94 8.38 -11.65 9.66
N SER A 95 9.66 -11.41 9.90
CA SER A 95 10.72 -12.18 9.27
C SER A 95 11.85 -12.51 10.23
N CYS A 96 12.56 -13.57 9.87
CA CYS A 96 13.85 -13.92 10.44
C CYS A 96 14.78 -14.42 9.35
N CYS A 97 16.02 -13.89 9.29
CA CYS A 97 17.07 -14.49 8.51
C CYS A 97 18.34 -14.67 9.38
N ALA A 98 19.00 -15.79 9.26
CA ALA A 98 20.09 -16.11 10.17
C ALA A 98 21.22 -16.87 9.49
N ALA A 99 22.41 -16.69 10.05
CA ALA A 99 23.60 -17.47 9.79
C ALA A 99 24.00 -18.17 11.08
N LEU A 100 23.55 -19.42 11.24
CA LEU A 100 23.80 -20.26 12.41
C LEU A 100 25.10 -21.07 12.28
N ALA A 101 25.51 -21.76 13.35
CA ALA A 101 26.58 -22.74 13.35
C ALA A 101 26.42 -23.76 12.22
N THR A 102 27.51 -24.07 11.56
CA THR A 102 27.61 -25.06 10.45
C THR A 102 28.64 -26.11 10.76
N ASP A 103 28.72 -27.12 9.93
CA ASP A 103 29.76 -28.16 9.96
C ASP A 103 31.18 -27.64 9.71
N ARG A 104 31.30 -26.39 9.26
CA ARG A 104 32.57 -25.71 8.99
C ARG A 104 32.75 -24.55 9.95
N GLU A 105 33.95 -24.39 10.50
CA GLU A 105 34.26 -23.23 11.30
C GLU A 105 34.24 -21.96 10.44
N ARG A 106 33.42 -20.97 10.89
CA ARG A 106 33.30 -19.68 10.23
C ARG A 106 34.02 -18.60 11.00
N LYS A 107 34.77 -17.76 10.29
CA LYS A 107 35.47 -16.61 10.89
C LYS A 107 34.55 -15.53 11.39
N GLY A 108 33.38 -15.36 10.76
CA GLY A 108 32.35 -14.35 11.12
C GLY A 108 31.54 -14.76 12.35
N GLN A 109 30.82 -13.80 12.96
CA GLN A 109 29.90 -14.07 14.05
C GLN A 109 28.64 -14.77 13.52
N ASP A 110 28.09 -15.67 14.32
CA ASP A 110 26.76 -16.22 14.07
C ASP A 110 25.72 -15.18 14.49
N ARG A 111 24.75 -14.91 13.63
CA ARG A 111 23.78 -13.84 13.83
C ARG A 111 22.40 -14.22 13.32
N ALA A 112 21.38 -13.69 13.98
CA ALA A 112 20.03 -13.68 13.48
C ALA A 112 19.57 -12.20 13.33
N HIS A 113 18.86 -11.94 12.26
CA HIS A 113 18.25 -10.65 11.99
C HIS A 113 16.73 -10.84 11.90
N PHE A 114 16.01 -9.97 12.55
CA PHE A 114 14.55 -10.01 12.61
C PHE A 114 13.98 -8.76 11.93
N GLY A 115 12.82 -8.89 11.32
CA GLY A 115 12.10 -7.78 10.73
C GLY A 115 10.63 -7.81 11.13
N TRP A 116 10.07 -6.62 11.30
CA TRP A 116 8.66 -6.37 11.51
C TRP A 116 8.19 -5.27 10.56
N CYS A 117 7.07 -5.47 9.88
CA CYS A 117 6.48 -4.48 8.99
C CYS A 117 4.95 -4.43 9.17
N ASP A 118 4.39 -3.24 9.36
CA ASP A 118 2.95 -2.97 9.44
C ASP A 118 2.41 -2.22 8.21
N GLY A 119 3.28 -2.00 7.22
CA GLY A 119 2.98 -1.26 5.98
C GLY A 119 3.25 0.24 6.07
N LEU A 120 3.43 0.78 7.26
CA LEU A 120 3.84 2.16 7.47
C LEU A 120 5.31 2.22 7.85
N ASN A 121 5.73 1.30 8.71
CA ASN A 121 7.09 1.25 9.23
C ASN A 121 7.65 -0.18 9.11
N CYS A 122 8.95 -0.25 8.88
CA CYS A 122 9.72 -1.47 9.06
C CYS A 122 10.79 -1.25 10.13
N ARG A 123 10.83 -2.15 11.09
CA ARG A 123 11.82 -2.18 12.19
C ARG A 123 12.64 -3.45 12.07
N THR A 124 13.92 -3.38 12.41
CA THR A 124 14.82 -4.53 12.38
C THR A 124 15.65 -4.64 13.65
N TRP A 125 16.00 -5.86 14.02
CA TRP A 125 16.85 -6.18 15.17
C TRP A 125 17.92 -7.17 14.74
N THR A 126 19.06 -7.11 15.40
CA THR A 126 20.17 -8.04 15.19
C THR A 126 20.56 -8.69 16.51
N MET A 127 20.56 -10.00 16.54
CA MET A 127 21.02 -10.81 17.66
C MET A 127 22.31 -11.55 17.30
N VAL A 128 23.35 -11.30 18.05
CA VAL A 128 24.60 -12.08 17.98
C VAL A 128 24.41 -13.36 18.78
N LEU A 129 24.76 -14.49 18.21
CA LEU A 129 24.58 -15.81 18.80
C LEU A 129 25.89 -16.30 19.40
N ASP A 130 25.79 -16.99 20.53
CA ASP A 130 26.94 -17.59 21.18
C ASP A 130 27.43 -18.77 20.36
N LYS A 131 28.69 -18.74 19.95
CA LYS A 131 29.35 -19.82 19.20
C LYS A 131 29.62 -21.08 20.01
N SER A 132 29.50 -21.06 21.33
CA SER A 132 29.57 -22.23 22.17
C SER A 132 28.34 -23.15 22.03
N LEU A 133 27.25 -22.61 21.52
CA LEU A 133 26.03 -23.35 21.25
C LEU A 133 26.11 -24.07 19.91
N ASP A 134 25.60 -25.28 19.87
CA ASP A 134 25.39 -25.99 18.62
C ASP A 134 24.25 -25.33 17.80
N ARG A 135 24.06 -25.79 16.59
CA ARG A 135 23.02 -25.27 15.68
C ARG A 135 21.63 -25.37 16.30
N SER A 136 21.31 -26.42 17.03
CA SER A 136 20.02 -26.65 17.65
C SER A 136 19.76 -25.65 18.78
N GLY A 137 20.77 -25.38 19.61
CA GLY A 137 20.70 -24.38 20.66
C GLY A 137 20.54 -22.96 20.09
N GLN A 138 21.26 -22.63 19.02
CA GLN A 138 21.09 -21.35 18.34
C GLN A 138 19.71 -21.21 17.71
N GLU A 139 19.18 -22.24 17.03
CA GLU A 139 17.83 -22.27 16.47
C GLU A 139 16.75 -22.04 17.55
N LEU A 140 16.92 -22.67 18.73
CA LEU A 140 16.00 -22.49 19.84
C LEU A 140 15.95 -21.03 20.32
N LEU A 141 17.11 -20.39 20.50
CA LEU A 141 17.20 -18.98 20.90
C LEU A 141 16.56 -18.07 19.89
N VAL A 142 16.82 -18.28 18.59
CA VAL A 142 16.24 -17.50 17.51
C VAL A 142 14.72 -17.66 17.47
N SER A 143 14.22 -18.89 17.65
CA SER A 143 12.80 -19.17 17.68
C SER A 143 12.08 -18.55 18.88
N GLN A 144 12.72 -18.52 20.05
CA GLN A 144 12.19 -17.81 21.22
C GLN A 144 12.08 -16.30 20.97
N ALA A 145 13.13 -15.70 20.40
CA ALA A 145 13.14 -14.29 20.02
C ALA A 145 12.03 -13.96 19.01
N LEU A 146 11.86 -14.82 18.01
CA LEU A 146 10.83 -14.67 16.98
C LEU A 146 9.40 -14.76 17.57
N LEU A 147 9.14 -15.66 18.48
CA LEU A 147 7.84 -15.75 19.18
C LEU A 147 7.55 -14.51 20.02
N ARG A 148 8.56 -13.92 20.67
CA ARG A 148 8.42 -12.64 21.37
C ARG A 148 8.09 -11.50 20.40
N LEU A 149 8.77 -11.45 19.26
CA LEU A 149 8.49 -10.44 18.24
C LEU A 149 7.06 -10.57 17.71
N LEU A 150 6.55 -11.77 17.53
CA LEU A 150 5.17 -12.02 17.11
C LEU A 150 4.14 -11.51 18.12
N ALA A 151 4.48 -11.43 19.41
CA ALA A 151 3.65 -10.80 20.42
C ALA A 151 3.61 -9.27 20.29
N GLY A 152 4.58 -8.67 19.64
CA GLY A 152 4.64 -7.24 19.31
C GLY A 152 6.06 -6.68 19.33
N PRO A 153 6.37 -5.72 18.50
CA PRO A 153 7.71 -5.18 18.37
C PRO A 153 8.18 -4.46 19.65
N ASP A 154 7.26 -3.84 20.40
CA ASP A 154 7.60 -3.13 21.63
C ASP A 154 7.73 -4.07 22.85
N SER A 155 7.12 -5.25 22.76
CA SER A 155 7.17 -6.29 23.82
C SER A 155 8.37 -7.23 23.67
N ALA A 156 9.07 -7.17 22.55
CA ALA A 156 10.04 -8.20 22.15
C ALA A 156 11.33 -8.16 22.98
N ALA A 157 11.73 -7.01 23.51
CA ALA A 157 13.01 -6.79 24.21
C ALA A 157 14.20 -7.41 23.45
N LEU A 158 14.18 -7.31 22.10
CA LEU A 158 15.23 -7.85 21.25
C LEU A 158 16.47 -6.95 21.30
N PRO A 159 17.67 -7.51 21.33
CA PRO A 159 18.90 -6.72 21.37
C PRO A 159 19.16 -6.01 20.03
N ASN A 160 19.88 -4.89 20.12
CA ASN A 160 20.40 -4.16 18.96
C ASN A 160 19.32 -3.86 17.90
N GLU A 161 18.26 -3.18 18.31
CA GLU A 161 17.33 -2.58 17.36
C GLU A 161 18.07 -1.58 16.48
N ASP A 162 17.87 -1.66 15.18
CA ASP A 162 18.34 -0.64 14.28
C ASP A 162 17.58 0.66 14.57
N PRO A 163 18.25 1.75 14.97
CA PRO A 163 17.58 3.01 15.27
C PRO A 163 16.89 3.62 14.06
N ALA A 164 17.23 3.19 12.86
CA ALA A 164 16.57 3.61 11.64
C ALA A 164 15.25 2.84 11.45
N ILE A 165 14.16 3.38 12.01
CA ILE A 165 12.83 3.01 11.56
C ILE A 165 12.68 3.50 10.12
N VAL A 166 12.67 2.57 9.17
CA VAL A 166 12.45 2.92 7.76
C VAL A 166 10.96 3.15 7.57
N ALA A 167 10.58 4.43 7.61
CA ALA A 167 9.24 4.85 7.24
C ALA A 167 9.01 4.58 5.75
N SER A 168 7.83 4.07 5.40
CA SER A 168 7.45 3.96 4.00
C SER A 168 7.15 5.37 3.43
N PRO A 169 7.26 5.58 2.09
CA PRO A 169 6.79 6.82 1.49
C PRO A 169 5.33 7.17 1.83
N LEU A 170 4.48 6.18 2.16
CA LEU A 170 3.12 6.41 2.65
C LEU A 170 3.10 7.10 4.02
N THR A 171 3.98 6.72 4.94
CA THR A 171 4.11 7.38 6.25
C THR A 171 4.46 8.85 6.08
N GLU A 172 5.34 9.16 5.14
CA GLU A 172 5.71 10.53 4.80
C GLU A 172 4.52 11.31 4.18
N VAL A 173 3.68 10.65 3.37
CA VAL A 173 2.42 11.27 2.89
C VAL A 173 1.49 11.55 4.06
N PHE A 174 1.30 10.62 4.99
CA PHE A 174 0.41 10.82 6.14
C PHE A 174 0.91 11.91 7.09
N SER A 175 2.22 12.02 7.28
CA SER A 175 2.81 13.12 8.07
C SER A 175 2.78 14.48 7.36
N GLY A 176 2.55 14.50 6.04
CA GLY A 176 2.58 15.70 5.22
C GLY A 176 3.98 16.11 4.73
N SER A 177 5.02 15.32 5.03
CA SER A 177 6.39 15.58 4.55
C SER A 177 6.59 15.20 3.08
N ARG A 178 5.62 14.48 2.48
CA ARG A 178 5.59 14.10 1.07
C ARG A 178 4.20 14.36 0.48
N LEU A 179 4.14 14.82 -0.76
CA LEU A 179 2.86 15.15 -1.40
C LEU A 179 2.10 13.90 -1.86
N TRP A 180 2.81 12.85 -2.32
CA TRP A 180 2.21 11.61 -2.79
C TRP A 180 3.18 10.43 -2.69
N ALA A 181 2.61 9.23 -2.67
CA ALA A 181 3.32 7.97 -2.86
C ALA A 181 2.49 7.04 -3.75
N ARG A 182 3.16 6.18 -4.52
CA ARG A 182 2.52 5.22 -5.43
C ARG A 182 2.76 3.80 -4.96
N ILE A 183 1.68 3.04 -4.81
CA ILE A 183 1.69 1.60 -4.56
C ILE A 183 1.59 0.92 -5.93
N GLU A 184 2.62 0.18 -6.29
CA GLU A 184 2.71 -0.53 -7.57
C GLU A 184 1.86 -1.81 -7.57
N LEU A 185 1.66 -2.40 -8.75
CA LEU A 185 0.96 -3.69 -8.91
C LEU A 185 1.55 -4.82 -8.06
N ASP A 186 2.85 -4.79 -7.90
CA ASP A 186 3.60 -5.73 -7.06
C ASP A 186 3.60 -5.33 -5.58
N GLY A 187 2.95 -4.23 -5.21
CA GLY A 187 2.83 -3.66 -3.86
C GLY A 187 4.06 -2.87 -3.41
N ALA A 188 5.10 -2.72 -4.23
CA ALA A 188 6.21 -1.81 -3.91
C ALA A 188 5.70 -0.37 -3.79
N ILE A 189 6.26 0.40 -2.85
CA ILE A 189 5.87 1.80 -2.66
C ILE A 189 6.97 2.70 -3.20
N ARG A 190 6.61 3.56 -4.15
CA ARG A 190 7.53 4.44 -4.87
C ARG A 190 7.02 5.89 -4.85
N SER A 191 7.91 6.84 -5.17
CA SER A 191 7.62 8.25 -5.33
C SER A 191 8.04 8.81 -6.70
N ASP A 192 8.39 7.93 -7.62
CA ASP A 192 8.82 8.23 -8.99
C ASP A 192 8.41 7.09 -9.94
N PRO A 193 8.24 7.33 -11.23
CA PRO A 193 8.10 8.63 -11.89
C PRO A 193 6.77 9.33 -11.56
N VAL A 194 6.70 10.64 -11.84
CA VAL A 194 5.49 11.44 -11.66
C VAL A 194 4.34 10.89 -12.53
N PRO A 195 3.15 10.64 -11.95
CA PRO A 195 1.98 10.15 -12.69
C PRO A 195 1.53 11.12 -13.78
N GLN A 196 1.21 10.60 -14.96
CA GLN A 196 0.84 11.40 -16.15
C GLN A 196 -0.61 11.21 -16.59
N LEU A 197 -1.28 10.12 -16.20
CA LEU A 197 -2.70 9.87 -16.42
C LEU A 197 -3.29 9.36 -15.11
N VAL A 198 -4.17 10.14 -14.48
CA VAL A 198 -4.57 9.95 -13.09
C VAL A 198 -6.08 9.81 -12.97
N VAL A 199 -6.56 8.64 -12.62
CA VAL A 199 -7.98 8.36 -12.38
C VAL A 199 -8.27 8.64 -10.91
N SER A 200 -8.84 9.81 -10.61
CA SER A 200 -9.17 10.22 -9.24
C SER A 200 -10.49 9.63 -8.77
N GLY A 201 -10.50 9.05 -7.57
CA GLY A 201 -11.72 8.46 -7.01
C GLY A 201 -11.63 8.07 -5.54
N SER A 202 -12.77 7.78 -4.93
CA SER A 202 -12.85 7.29 -3.55
C SER A 202 -12.70 5.77 -3.44
N PHE A 203 -12.98 5.03 -4.51
CA PHE A 203 -12.86 3.57 -4.64
C PHE A 203 -13.41 2.79 -3.42
N ASN A 204 -14.63 3.11 -3.06
CA ASN A 204 -15.32 2.48 -1.93
C ASN A 204 -16.67 1.87 -2.37
N PRO A 205 -16.65 0.66 -2.98
CA PRO A 205 -15.49 -0.12 -3.44
C PRO A 205 -14.96 0.31 -4.82
N LEU A 206 -13.80 -0.24 -5.22
CA LEU A 206 -13.36 -0.29 -6.62
C LEU A 206 -14.31 -1.22 -7.39
N HIS A 207 -14.68 -0.86 -8.62
CA HIS A 207 -15.58 -1.66 -9.45
C HIS A 207 -15.23 -1.56 -10.93
N ALA A 208 -15.85 -2.42 -11.76
CA ALA A 208 -15.59 -2.51 -13.19
C ALA A 208 -15.68 -1.17 -13.93
N GLY A 209 -16.53 -0.24 -13.46
CA GLY A 209 -16.62 1.11 -14.01
C GLY A 209 -15.34 1.92 -13.87
N HIS A 210 -14.67 1.85 -12.73
CA HIS A 210 -13.38 2.53 -12.56
C HIS A 210 -12.31 1.94 -13.47
N VAL A 211 -12.30 0.61 -13.64
CA VAL A 211 -11.34 -0.08 -14.51
C VAL A 211 -11.63 0.24 -15.99
N GLY A 212 -12.89 0.24 -16.38
CA GLY A 212 -13.32 0.61 -17.74
C GLY A 212 -12.95 2.07 -18.07
N LEU A 213 -13.17 2.99 -17.11
CA LEU A 213 -12.80 4.39 -17.23
C LEU A 213 -11.29 4.56 -17.46
N ALA A 214 -10.46 3.88 -16.66
CA ALA A 214 -9.00 3.91 -16.81
C ALA A 214 -8.58 3.44 -18.20
N ARG A 215 -9.10 2.29 -18.67
CA ARG A 215 -8.79 1.74 -20.01
C ARG A 215 -9.23 2.64 -21.14
N ALA A 216 -10.37 3.31 -21.01
CA ALA A 216 -10.84 4.26 -22.02
C ALA A 216 -9.92 5.50 -22.08
N ALA A 217 -9.54 6.03 -20.92
CA ALA A 217 -8.62 7.14 -20.82
C ALA A 217 -7.21 6.80 -21.38
N GLU A 218 -6.73 5.57 -21.16
CA GLU A 218 -5.49 5.06 -21.76
C GLU A 218 -5.56 5.08 -23.30
N LYS A 219 -6.70 4.63 -23.88
CA LYS A 219 -6.91 4.64 -25.33
C LYS A 219 -6.93 6.05 -25.91
N VAL A 220 -7.53 7.00 -25.19
CA VAL A 220 -7.62 8.41 -25.65
C VAL A 220 -6.27 9.11 -25.55
N SER A 221 -5.53 8.90 -24.46
CA SER A 221 -4.31 9.65 -24.16
C SER A 221 -3.02 8.98 -24.63
N GLY A 222 -3.04 7.66 -24.90
CA GLY A 222 -1.84 6.86 -25.16
C GLY A 222 -0.93 6.66 -23.93
N ARG A 223 -1.37 7.05 -22.73
CA ARG A 223 -0.61 6.98 -21.48
C ARG A 223 -1.13 5.87 -20.59
N ARG A 224 -0.29 5.32 -19.71
CA ARG A 224 -0.69 4.36 -18.68
C ARG A 224 -1.40 5.07 -17.55
N ALA A 225 -2.57 4.57 -17.16
CA ALA A 225 -3.35 5.10 -16.06
C ALA A 225 -2.84 4.60 -14.70
N VAL A 226 -2.85 5.51 -13.72
CA VAL A 226 -2.78 5.19 -12.30
C VAL A 226 -4.06 5.65 -11.61
N TYR A 227 -4.47 4.94 -10.57
CA TYR A 227 -5.58 5.38 -9.74
C TYR A 227 -5.08 6.32 -8.66
N GLU A 228 -5.89 7.30 -8.24
CA GLU A 228 -5.51 8.23 -7.18
C GLU A 228 -6.57 8.27 -6.09
N LEU A 229 -6.14 7.97 -4.87
CA LEU A 229 -6.92 8.03 -3.64
C LEU A 229 -6.45 9.21 -2.79
N THR A 230 -7.29 10.21 -2.64
CA THR A 230 -7.01 11.32 -1.75
C THR A 230 -7.35 10.95 -0.30
N ALA A 231 -6.34 10.91 0.57
CA ALA A 231 -6.53 10.63 2.00
C ALA A 231 -7.20 11.81 2.76
N VAL A 232 -7.15 13.02 2.21
CA VAL A 232 -7.81 14.22 2.74
C VAL A 232 -8.76 14.77 1.69
N ASN A 233 -10.04 14.83 2.01
CA ASN A 233 -11.07 15.36 1.12
C ASN A 233 -11.56 16.73 1.67
N ALA A 234 -11.95 17.65 0.78
CA ALA A 234 -12.46 18.97 1.19
C ALA A 234 -13.74 18.90 2.04
N ASP A 235 -14.59 17.89 1.79
CA ASP A 235 -15.92 17.78 2.40
C ASP A 235 -16.03 16.64 3.45
N LYS A 236 -14.93 15.95 3.79
CA LYS A 236 -14.95 14.79 4.70
C LYS A 236 -13.73 14.82 5.61
N PRO A 237 -13.82 14.23 6.83
CA PRO A 237 -12.64 14.06 7.66
C PRO A 237 -11.57 13.25 6.92
N PRO A 238 -10.27 13.49 7.25
CA PRO A 238 -9.18 12.70 6.70
C PRO A 238 -9.37 11.21 6.95
N MET A 239 -8.98 10.39 5.97
CA MET A 239 -8.95 8.95 6.14
C MET A 239 -7.79 8.54 7.04
N GLU A 240 -8.07 7.62 7.95
CA GLU A 240 -7.02 6.99 8.74
C GLU A 240 -6.09 6.15 7.85
N PRO A 241 -4.79 6.06 8.16
CA PRO A 241 -3.83 5.25 7.40
C PRO A 241 -4.28 3.80 7.18
N ALA A 242 -4.89 3.18 8.20
CA ALA A 242 -5.43 1.82 8.12
C ALA A 242 -6.51 1.69 7.04
N GLU A 243 -7.38 2.69 6.89
CA GLU A 243 -8.44 2.72 5.86
C GLU A 243 -7.82 2.85 4.46
N VAL A 244 -6.78 3.69 4.29
CA VAL A 244 -6.08 3.84 3.01
C VAL A 244 -5.41 2.52 2.64
N LEU A 245 -4.70 1.87 3.57
CA LEU A 245 -4.07 0.57 3.36
C LEU A 245 -5.13 -0.51 3.04
N TRP A 246 -6.29 -0.47 3.69
CA TRP A 246 -7.38 -1.38 3.38
C TRP A 246 -7.93 -1.18 1.96
N ARG A 247 -8.14 0.06 1.52
CA ARG A 247 -8.61 0.36 0.16
C ARG A 247 -7.57 0.02 -0.89
N SER A 248 -6.29 0.20 -0.59
CA SER A 248 -5.20 -0.06 -1.55
C SER A 248 -5.16 -1.51 -2.04
N ARG A 249 -5.64 -2.46 -1.24
CA ARG A 249 -5.68 -3.89 -1.62
C ARG A 249 -6.52 -4.18 -2.85
N GLN A 250 -7.57 -3.40 -3.09
CA GLN A 250 -8.46 -3.57 -4.24
C GLN A 250 -7.73 -3.38 -5.57
N PHE A 251 -6.53 -2.77 -5.54
CA PHE A 251 -5.73 -2.47 -6.72
C PHE A 251 -4.70 -3.56 -7.06
N HIS A 252 -4.54 -4.57 -6.20
CA HIS A 252 -3.68 -5.71 -6.52
C HIS A 252 -4.09 -6.37 -7.83
N GLY A 253 -3.14 -6.47 -8.79
CA GLY A 253 -3.39 -7.01 -10.11
C GLY A 253 -4.28 -6.15 -11.03
N VAL A 254 -4.75 -4.98 -10.57
CA VAL A 254 -5.60 -4.07 -11.35
C VAL A 254 -4.80 -2.90 -11.91
N GLY A 255 -4.08 -2.17 -11.06
CA GLY A 255 -3.30 -1.01 -11.47
C GLY A 255 -2.58 -0.38 -10.28
N ALA A 256 -1.63 0.51 -10.56
CA ALA A 256 -0.94 1.26 -9.52
C ALA A 256 -1.88 2.27 -8.85
N LEU A 257 -1.74 2.44 -7.52
CA LEU A 257 -2.51 3.40 -6.73
C LEU A 257 -1.60 4.51 -6.21
N VAL A 258 -1.90 5.75 -6.54
CA VAL A 258 -1.31 6.94 -5.93
C VAL A 258 -2.13 7.36 -4.72
N VAL A 259 -1.48 7.54 -3.59
CA VAL A 259 -2.08 8.08 -2.37
C VAL A 259 -1.60 9.52 -2.19
N THR A 260 -2.52 10.45 -2.00
CA THR A 260 -2.23 11.87 -1.78
C THR A 260 -2.94 12.40 -0.53
N ARG A 261 -2.55 13.60 -0.09
CA ARG A 261 -3.32 14.43 0.86
C ARG A 261 -3.82 15.72 0.23
N LEU A 262 -3.88 15.77 -1.09
CA LEU A 262 -4.18 16.95 -1.86
C LEU A 262 -5.67 17.00 -2.19
N SER A 263 -6.41 17.88 -1.56
CA SER A 263 -7.87 17.95 -1.64
C SER A 263 -8.40 18.61 -2.92
N THR A 264 -7.59 19.43 -3.59
CA THR A 264 -7.96 20.15 -4.82
C THR A 264 -7.11 19.74 -6.02
N PHE A 265 -7.64 19.89 -7.23
CA PHE A 265 -6.87 19.60 -8.45
C PHE A 265 -5.76 20.62 -8.70
N ALA A 266 -5.89 21.85 -8.22
CA ALA A 266 -4.81 22.83 -8.25
C ALA A 266 -3.60 22.33 -7.43
N ALA A 267 -3.82 21.88 -6.20
CA ALA A 267 -2.76 21.29 -5.38
C ALA A 267 -2.18 20.01 -5.99
N LYS A 268 -3.02 19.17 -6.65
CA LYS A 268 -2.56 17.98 -7.36
C LYS A 268 -1.70 18.33 -8.57
N ALA A 269 -1.96 19.45 -9.24
CA ALA A 269 -1.15 19.93 -10.36
C ALA A 269 0.27 20.29 -9.95
N ASP A 270 0.48 20.82 -8.74
CA ASP A 270 1.82 21.08 -8.20
C ASP A 270 2.61 19.78 -7.99
N ALA A 271 1.92 18.75 -7.52
CA ALA A 271 2.52 17.46 -7.22
C ALA A 271 2.72 16.59 -8.48
N MET A 272 1.89 16.79 -9.50
CA MET A 272 1.84 15.99 -10.73
C MET A 272 1.73 16.88 -11.97
N PRO A 273 2.75 17.72 -12.27
CA PRO A 273 2.73 18.58 -13.44
C PRO A 273 2.65 17.76 -14.72
N GLY A 274 1.88 18.27 -15.70
CA GLY A 274 1.61 17.59 -16.97
C GLY A 274 0.61 16.43 -16.88
N ALA A 275 -0.02 16.22 -15.73
CA ALA A 275 -0.99 15.15 -15.54
C ALA A 275 -2.32 15.43 -16.26
N ILE A 276 -2.89 14.38 -16.84
CA ILE A 276 -4.28 14.35 -17.32
C ILE A 276 -5.10 13.70 -16.20
N PHE A 277 -5.99 14.45 -15.57
CA PHE A 277 -6.90 13.95 -14.56
C PHE A 277 -8.16 13.37 -15.21
N VAL A 278 -8.44 12.12 -14.92
CA VAL A 278 -9.62 11.41 -15.44
C VAL A 278 -10.70 11.42 -14.38
N VAL A 279 -11.83 12.03 -14.71
CA VAL A 279 -12.94 12.27 -13.77
C VAL A 279 -14.29 11.94 -14.41
N GLY A 280 -15.27 11.61 -13.56
CA GLY A 280 -16.66 11.55 -14.00
C GLY A 280 -17.29 12.94 -14.09
N PHE A 281 -18.44 13.03 -14.77
CA PHE A 281 -19.22 14.25 -14.98
C PHE A 281 -19.40 15.07 -13.70
N ASP A 282 -19.88 14.44 -12.62
CA ASP A 282 -20.16 15.14 -11.35
C ASP A 282 -18.90 15.77 -10.75
N THR A 283 -17.75 15.09 -10.87
CA THR A 283 -16.47 15.63 -10.39
C THR A 283 -16.01 16.79 -11.27
N ALA A 284 -16.16 16.68 -12.58
CA ALA A 284 -15.83 17.77 -13.51
C ALA A 284 -16.70 19.02 -13.23
N ALA A 285 -18.00 18.83 -13.00
CA ALA A 285 -18.90 19.92 -12.62
C ALA A 285 -18.44 20.59 -11.32
N ARG A 286 -18.08 19.82 -10.30
CA ARG A 286 -17.57 20.35 -9.02
C ARG A 286 -16.25 21.10 -9.15
N VAL A 287 -15.36 20.70 -10.05
CA VAL A 287 -14.11 21.43 -10.34
C VAL A 287 -14.40 22.84 -10.86
N LEU A 288 -15.54 23.05 -11.50
CA LEU A 288 -15.96 24.33 -12.04
C LEU A 288 -16.79 25.17 -11.05
N GLU A 289 -17.06 24.68 -9.84
CA GLU A 289 -17.79 25.42 -8.82
C GLU A 289 -16.87 26.39 -8.05
N SER A 290 -17.13 27.69 -8.12
CA SER A 290 -16.34 28.75 -7.47
C SER A 290 -16.25 28.60 -5.94
N ARG A 291 -17.25 27.98 -5.29
CA ARG A 291 -17.25 27.79 -3.82
C ARG A 291 -16.06 27.02 -3.24
N PHE A 292 -15.34 26.26 -4.08
CA PHE A 292 -14.15 25.51 -3.66
C PHE A 292 -12.83 26.30 -3.77
N TYR A 293 -12.90 27.55 -4.26
CA TYR A 293 -11.71 28.35 -4.54
C TYR A 293 -11.86 29.73 -3.88
N PRO A 294 -11.14 29.99 -2.78
CA PRO A 294 -11.17 31.28 -2.09
C PRO A 294 -10.73 32.41 -3.01
N GLU A 295 -11.41 33.56 -2.92
CA GLU A 295 -11.08 34.75 -3.72
C GLU A 295 -9.68 35.28 -3.43
N GLU A 296 -9.19 35.12 -2.19
CA GLU A 296 -7.83 35.49 -1.78
C GLU A 296 -6.74 34.76 -2.56
N THR A 297 -7.04 33.61 -3.13
CA THR A 297 -6.13 32.80 -3.98
C THR A 297 -6.43 32.95 -5.49
N GLY A 298 -7.21 33.96 -5.88
CA GLY A 298 -7.58 34.24 -7.27
C GLY A 298 -8.85 33.52 -7.74
N GLY A 299 -9.59 32.92 -6.81
CA GLY A 299 -10.86 32.26 -7.08
C GLY A 299 -10.75 31.10 -8.09
N LEU A 300 -11.86 30.78 -8.74
CA LEU A 300 -11.90 29.73 -9.78
C LEU A 300 -10.93 30.05 -10.95
N LYS A 301 -10.87 31.31 -11.36
CA LYS A 301 -9.97 31.72 -12.47
C LYS A 301 -8.53 31.42 -12.13
N GLY A 302 -8.04 31.81 -10.96
CA GLY A 302 -6.67 31.56 -10.52
C GLY A 302 -6.35 30.06 -10.48
N ALA A 303 -7.28 29.23 -10.01
CA ALA A 303 -7.12 27.77 -9.98
C ALA A 303 -7.03 27.15 -11.39
N LEU A 304 -7.83 27.63 -12.34
CA LEU A 304 -7.79 27.16 -13.73
C LEU A 304 -6.52 27.61 -14.46
N ASP A 305 -6.08 28.86 -14.24
CA ASP A 305 -4.83 29.38 -14.80
C ASP A 305 -3.62 28.59 -14.25
N HIS A 306 -3.64 28.28 -12.95
CA HIS A 306 -2.62 27.43 -12.32
C HIS A 306 -2.54 26.03 -12.94
N LEU A 307 -3.70 25.39 -13.21
CA LEU A 307 -3.73 24.09 -13.92
C LEU A 307 -3.09 24.19 -15.32
N ARG A 308 -3.31 25.28 -16.05
CA ARG A 308 -2.66 25.51 -17.36
C ARG A 308 -1.16 25.70 -17.23
N GLU A 309 -0.71 26.52 -16.29
CA GLU A 309 0.72 26.76 -16.01
C GLU A 309 1.45 25.44 -15.69
N ARG A 310 0.77 24.50 -15.03
CA ARG A 310 1.29 23.16 -14.76
C ARG A 310 1.07 22.16 -15.91
N CYS A 311 0.58 22.62 -17.06
CA CYS A 311 0.26 21.77 -18.22
C CYS A 311 -0.70 20.61 -17.90
N CYS A 312 -1.58 20.76 -16.91
CA CYS A 312 -2.58 19.78 -16.53
C CYS A 312 -3.88 19.96 -17.33
N SER A 313 -4.62 18.86 -17.50
CA SER A 313 -5.92 18.86 -18.17
C SER A 313 -6.83 17.78 -17.62
N PHE A 314 -8.08 17.72 -18.11
CA PHE A 314 -9.08 16.75 -17.68
C PHE A 314 -9.61 15.93 -18.84
N LEU A 315 -9.77 14.62 -18.63
CA LEU A 315 -10.61 13.75 -19.43
C LEU A 315 -11.88 13.45 -18.64
N VAL A 316 -13.03 13.76 -19.22
CA VAL A 316 -14.34 13.67 -18.55
C VAL A 316 -15.16 12.54 -19.16
N ALA A 317 -15.61 11.62 -18.31
CA ALA A 317 -16.56 10.58 -18.69
C ALA A 317 -17.98 10.98 -18.37
N GLY A 318 -18.91 10.71 -19.27
CA GLY A 318 -20.34 10.85 -19.05
C GLY A 318 -20.84 9.85 -17.98
N ARG A 319 -22.01 10.13 -17.42
CA ARG A 319 -22.65 9.33 -16.37
C ARG A 319 -24.17 9.31 -16.52
N ALA A 320 -24.77 8.14 -16.25
CA ALA A 320 -26.20 8.06 -16.04
C ALA A 320 -26.58 8.57 -14.63
N THR A 321 -27.63 9.37 -14.54
CA THR A 321 -28.24 9.81 -13.28
C THR A 321 -29.05 8.68 -12.65
N GLU A 322 -29.49 8.84 -11.39
CA GLU A 322 -30.42 7.91 -10.73
C GLU A 322 -31.76 7.77 -11.48
N ALA A 323 -32.15 8.78 -12.24
CA ALA A 323 -33.34 8.75 -13.10
C ALA A 323 -33.11 8.08 -14.47
N GLY A 324 -31.92 7.51 -14.74
CA GLY A 324 -31.57 6.86 -15.98
C GLY A 324 -31.23 7.81 -17.14
N VAL A 325 -31.16 9.13 -16.89
CA VAL A 325 -30.76 10.12 -17.90
C VAL A 325 -29.23 10.14 -17.99
N PHE A 326 -28.68 9.99 -19.17
CA PHE A 326 -27.23 10.05 -19.39
C PHE A 326 -26.78 11.51 -19.60
N HIS A 327 -25.83 11.95 -18.79
CA HIS A 327 -25.16 13.24 -18.93
C HIS A 327 -23.77 13.02 -19.53
N GLY A 328 -23.65 13.30 -20.82
CA GLY A 328 -22.39 13.36 -21.55
C GLY A 328 -21.66 14.69 -21.33
N PHE A 329 -20.49 14.81 -21.92
CA PHE A 329 -19.66 16.03 -21.83
C PHE A 329 -20.39 17.30 -22.31
N ASP A 330 -21.27 17.18 -23.32
CA ASP A 330 -22.04 18.29 -23.88
C ASP A 330 -23.01 18.94 -22.87
N HIS A 331 -23.33 18.25 -21.78
CA HIS A 331 -24.12 18.79 -20.68
C HIS A 331 -23.28 19.54 -19.62
N LEU A 332 -21.94 19.45 -19.72
CA LEU A 332 -21.03 20.13 -18.80
C LEU A 332 -20.93 21.61 -19.18
N GLN A 333 -21.34 22.49 -18.29
CA GLN A 333 -21.24 23.93 -18.49
C GLN A 333 -19.78 24.37 -18.28
N VAL A 334 -18.97 24.29 -19.32
CA VAL A 334 -17.56 24.72 -19.29
C VAL A 334 -17.50 26.22 -19.56
N PRO A 335 -17.13 27.05 -18.57
CA PRO A 335 -17.03 28.50 -18.79
C PRO A 335 -15.84 28.81 -19.72
N ALA A 336 -15.92 29.96 -20.45
CA ALA A 336 -14.88 30.36 -21.40
C ALA A 336 -13.47 30.37 -20.78
N MET A 337 -13.36 30.74 -19.49
CA MET A 337 -12.10 30.70 -18.76
C MET A 337 -11.53 29.28 -18.55
N ALA A 338 -12.28 28.22 -18.77
CA ALA A 338 -11.86 26.82 -18.65
C ALA A 338 -11.68 26.14 -20.01
N GLU A 339 -11.85 26.89 -21.12
CA GLU A 339 -11.69 26.37 -22.47
C GLU A 339 -10.31 25.71 -22.67
N GLY A 340 -10.31 24.53 -23.31
CA GLY A 340 -9.10 23.74 -23.57
C GLY A 340 -8.59 22.92 -22.39
N LEU A 341 -9.12 23.11 -21.16
CA LEU A 341 -8.72 22.28 -20.00
C LEU A 341 -9.47 20.95 -19.93
N PHE A 342 -10.66 20.85 -20.48
CA PHE A 342 -11.55 19.70 -20.38
C PHE A 342 -11.78 19.09 -21.78
N ALA A 343 -11.66 17.77 -21.88
CA ALA A 343 -11.96 17.03 -23.09
C ALA A 343 -12.82 15.79 -22.76
N PRO A 344 -13.72 15.34 -23.65
CA PRO A 344 -14.55 14.17 -23.41
C PRO A 344 -13.77 12.87 -23.56
N ILE A 345 -14.14 11.86 -22.77
CA ILE A 345 -13.94 10.46 -23.12
C ILE A 345 -15.13 10.08 -24.02
N PRO A 346 -14.91 9.63 -25.28
CA PRO A 346 -16.01 9.26 -26.17
C PRO A 346 -16.89 8.15 -25.57
N ASP A 347 -18.22 8.34 -25.64
CA ASP A 347 -19.19 7.37 -25.11
C ASP A 347 -19.04 5.97 -25.76
N ALA A 348 -18.58 5.93 -27.01
CA ALA A 348 -18.27 4.66 -27.69
C ALA A 348 -17.11 3.88 -27.03
N LEU A 349 -16.23 4.54 -26.28
CA LEU A 349 -15.13 3.91 -25.56
C LEU A 349 -15.50 3.58 -24.11
N PHE A 350 -16.38 4.39 -23.52
CA PHE A 350 -16.79 4.19 -22.13
C PHE A 350 -18.15 4.81 -21.88
N ARG A 351 -19.10 3.95 -21.47
CA ARG A 351 -20.39 4.34 -20.94
C ARG A 351 -20.69 3.50 -19.71
N LEU A 352 -20.95 4.14 -18.59
CA LEU A 352 -21.25 3.46 -17.34
C LEU A 352 -22.62 3.90 -16.82
N ASP A 353 -23.52 2.93 -16.68
CA ASP A 353 -24.86 3.11 -16.14
C ASP A 353 -24.96 2.68 -14.65
N LEU A 354 -23.81 2.47 -13.96
CA LEU A 354 -23.72 2.03 -12.56
C LEU A 354 -22.90 3.01 -11.71
N SER A 355 -23.33 3.25 -10.47
CA SER A 355 -22.57 4.04 -9.48
C SER A 355 -22.09 3.20 -8.30
N SER A 356 -21.00 3.65 -7.63
CA SER A 356 -20.55 3.03 -6.37
C SER A 356 -21.64 3.01 -5.29
N THR A 357 -22.62 3.92 -5.38
CA THR A 357 -23.79 3.99 -4.47
C THR A 357 -24.74 2.83 -4.73
N ASP A 358 -24.98 2.48 -6.00
CA ASP A 358 -25.87 1.38 -6.37
C ASP A 358 -25.27 0.03 -5.96
N ILE A 359 -23.95 -0.11 -6.11
CA ILE A 359 -23.23 -1.30 -5.68
C ILE A 359 -23.30 -1.48 -4.16
N ARG A 360 -23.13 -0.38 -3.39
CA ARG A 360 -23.25 -0.44 -1.92
C ARG A 360 -24.66 -0.78 -1.46
N LYS A 361 -25.69 -0.29 -2.14
CA LYS A 361 -27.09 -0.65 -1.84
C LYS A 361 -27.34 -2.14 -2.07
N LYS A 362 -26.79 -2.73 -3.13
CA LYS A 362 -26.91 -4.18 -3.43
C LYS A 362 -26.18 -5.06 -2.41
N HIS A 363 -25.03 -4.64 -1.87
CA HIS A 363 -24.27 -5.42 -0.86
C HIS A 363 -24.79 -5.28 0.57
N LYS A 364 -25.69 -4.32 0.87
CA LYS A 364 -26.36 -4.21 2.18
C LYS A 364 -27.61 -5.08 2.31
N ILE A 365 -27.99 -5.79 1.26
CA ILE A 365 -29.20 -6.64 1.19
C ILE A 365 -28.85 -8.14 1.17
N GLY A 366 -27.55 -8.48 1.36
CA GLY A 366 -27.07 -9.88 1.44
C GLY A 366 -26.41 -10.20 2.76
#